data_e57a23439979892e48e9c4a042e169a9
#
_entry.id   e57a23439979892e48e9c4a042e169a9
#
_cell.length_a   1.000
_cell.length_b   1.000
_cell.length_c   1.000
_cell.angle_alpha   90.00
_cell.angle_beta   90.00
_cell.angle_gamma   90.00
#
_symmetry.space_group_name_H-M   'P 1'
#
loop_
_entity.id
_entity.type
_entity.pdbx_description
1 polymer ?
#
loop_
_entity_poly.entity_id
_entity_poly.type
_entity_poly.pdbx_seq_one_letter_code
_entity_poly.pdbx_strand_id
1 'polypeptide(L)'
;YIFKHALIQEVAYNSLLIKRRKEIHGRIGKAIEDIYAERLEEFYEMLAHHYSKAENAEKAYHYLKLSGDKATRNYAKWEALAFYQGAIELLSKQPDTEENKRKGIEIRLLMSTPMRYLAYPEGSLQVLEEGERLSREIGDGRSLAQFLSLLSFYFGLKGDARKGLQYAEECFKEAEATQDIDLMAPIGVQ
;
A
#
# COMPACT_ATOMS: atom_id res chain seq x y z
N TYR A 1 11.97 33.04 6.01
CA TYR A 1 10.75 33.59 6.61
C TYR A 1 10.10 32.50 7.46
N ILE A 2 10.02 32.73 8.77
CA ILE A 2 9.29 31.84 9.69
C ILE A 2 7.94 32.51 9.96
N PHE A 3 6.84 31.83 9.56
CA PHE A 3 5.51 32.30 9.89
C PHE A 3 5.26 32.10 11.38
N LYS A 4 5.03 33.20 12.10
CA LYS A 4 4.78 33.18 13.57
C LYS A 4 3.41 32.63 13.95
N HIS A 5 2.46 32.54 12.99
CA HIS A 5 1.10 32.08 13.24
C HIS A 5 0.64 31.13 12.13
N ALA A 6 0.17 29.95 12.50
CA ALA A 6 -0.37 28.94 11.57
C ALA A 6 -1.49 29.49 10.68
N LEU A 7 -2.34 30.36 11.21
CA LEU A 7 -3.41 31.03 10.46
C LEU A 7 -2.89 31.89 9.29
N ILE A 8 -1.79 32.61 9.47
CA ILE A 8 -1.20 33.43 8.39
C ILE A 8 -0.63 32.52 7.29
N GLN A 9 0.00 31.44 7.68
CA GLN A 9 0.51 30.44 6.73
C GLN A 9 -0.65 29.81 5.93
N GLU A 10 -1.72 29.43 6.60
CA GLU A 10 -2.91 28.84 5.99
C GLU A 10 -3.59 29.81 5.02
N VAL A 11 -3.80 31.07 5.42
CA VAL A 11 -4.37 32.11 4.56
C VAL A 11 -3.48 32.39 3.35
N ALA A 12 -2.17 32.50 3.54
CA ALA A 12 -1.22 32.71 2.45
C ALA A 12 -1.23 31.51 1.48
N TYR A 13 -1.24 30.29 2.00
CA TYR A 13 -1.32 29.08 1.19
C TYR A 13 -2.64 29.02 0.42
N ASN A 14 -3.77 29.30 1.08
CA ASN A 14 -5.10 29.24 0.47
C ASN A 14 -5.36 30.38 -0.53
N SER A 15 -4.61 31.49 -0.46
CA SER A 15 -4.66 32.54 -1.46
C SER A 15 -4.03 32.16 -2.81
N LEU A 16 -3.19 31.12 -2.84
CA LEU A 16 -2.59 30.66 -4.08
C LEU A 16 -3.61 29.89 -4.92
N LEU A 17 -3.58 30.11 -6.24
CA LEU A 17 -4.33 29.28 -7.18
C LEU A 17 -3.93 27.79 -7.04
N ILE A 18 -4.90 26.89 -7.18
CA ILE A 18 -4.68 25.43 -7.08
C ILE A 18 -3.51 24.97 -7.96
N LYS A 19 -3.49 25.43 -9.22
CA LYS A 19 -2.41 25.11 -10.15
C LYS A 19 -1.04 25.52 -9.61
N ARG A 20 -0.94 26.71 -9.01
CA ARG A 20 0.33 27.21 -8.46
C ARG A 20 0.77 26.40 -7.24
N ARG A 21 -0.17 25.98 -6.40
CA ARG A 21 0.13 25.06 -5.25
C ARG A 21 0.73 23.73 -5.75
N LYS A 22 0.13 23.11 -6.76
CA LYS A 22 0.66 21.86 -7.36
C LYS A 22 2.08 22.04 -7.90
N GLU A 23 2.32 23.13 -8.65
CA GLU A 23 3.66 23.44 -9.17
C GLU A 23 4.70 23.60 -8.06
N ILE A 24 4.36 24.33 -6.98
CA ILE A 24 5.25 24.53 -5.84
C ILE A 24 5.57 23.20 -5.17
N HIS A 25 4.56 22.37 -4.88
CA HIS A 25 4.78 21.06 -4.28
C HIS A 25 5.64 20.15 -5.15
N GLY A 26 5.42 20.13 -6.47
CA GLY A 26 6.24 19.36 -7.41
C GLY A 26 7.72 19.83 -7.41
N ARG A 27 7.94 21.15 -7.35
CA ARG A 27 9.30 21.72 -7.26
C ARG A 27 9.98 21.40 -5.94
N ILE A 28 9.24 21.43 -4.83
CA ILE A 28 9.79 21.06 -3.51
C ILE A 28 10.18 19.58 -3.50
N GLY A 29 9.30 18.69 -3.98
CA GLY A 29 9.61 17.27 -4.08
C GLY A 29 10.88 17.02 -4.89
N LYS A 30 11.00 17.67 -6.07
CA LYS A 30 12.20 17.54 -6.90
C LYS A 30 13.45 18.08 -6.19
N ALA A 31 13.36 19.23 -5.53
CA ALA A 31 14.49 19.80 -4.81
C ALA A 31 14.97 18.88 -3.68
N ILE A 32 14.06 18.20 -2.97
CA ILE A 32 14.41 17.21 -1.96
C ILE A 32 15.15 16.03 -2.59
N GLU A 33 14.67 15.50 -3.71
CA GLU A 33 15.33 14.41 -4.43
C GLU A 33 16.76 14.80 -4.86
N ASP A 34 16.92 16.02 -5.39
CA ASP A 34 18.21 16.50 -5.89
C ASP A 34 19.23 16.78 -4.76
N ILE A 35 18.77 17.35 -3.65
CA ILE A 35 19.63 17.76 -2.54
C ILE A 35 20.01 16.58 -1.64
N TYR A 36 19.09 15.65 -1.42
CA TYR A 36 19.24 14.56 -0.45
C TYR A 36 19.33 13.18 -1.11
N ALA A 37 19.82 13.10 -2.35
CA ALA A 37 19.85 11.87 -3.15
C ALA A 37 20.50 10.68 -2.41
N GLU A 38 21.57 10.90 -1.66
CA GLU A 38 22.30 9.84 -0.94
C GLU A 38 21.62 9.36 0.36
N ARG A 39 20.63 10.10 0.86
CA ARG A 39 19.89 9.76 2.09
C ARG A 39 18.38 10.00 1.94
N LEU A 40 17.85 9.67 0.79
CA LEU A 40 16.47 9.93 0.41
C LEU A 40 15.45 9.24 1.33
N GLU A 41 15.85 8.13 1.96
CA GLU A 41 15.01 7.39 2.91
C GLU A 41 14.55 8.24 4.09
N GLU A 42 15.32 9.22 4.52
CA GLU A 42 14.92 10.13 5.59
C GLU A 42 13.74 11.04 5.22
N PHE A 43 13.48 11.17 3.91
CA PHE A 43 12.51 12.13 3.35
C PHE A 43 11.32 11.46 2.63
N TYR A 44 11.18 10.14 2.67
CA TYR A 44 10.12 9.44 1.93
C TYR A 44 8.73 9.97 2.27
N GLU A 45 8.41 10.20 3.54
CA GLU A 45 7.12 10.69 4.00
C GLU A 45 6.84 12.13 3.50
N MET A 46 7.89 12.96 3.48
CA MET A 46 7.81 14.33 2.96
C MET A 46 7.62 14.32 1.44
N LEU A 47 8.32 13.46 0.73
CA LEU A 47 8.18 13.28 -0.71
C LEU A 47 6.79 12.74 -1.08
N ALA A 48 6.29 11.75 -0.34
CA ALA A 48 4.93 11.23 -0.51
C ALA A 48 3.90 12.37 -0.37
N HIS A 49 4.04 13.20 0.68
CA HIS A 49 3.16 14.35 0.88
C HIS A 49 3.23 15.36 -0.28
N HIS A 50 4.44 15.78 -0.67
CA HIS A 50 4.61 16.80 -1.70
C HIS A 50 4.13 16.31 -3.06
N TYR A 51 4.44 15.08 -3.47
CA TYR A 51 3.98 14.54 -4.74
C TYR A 51 2.48 14.25 -4.77
N SER A 52 1.87 13.86 -3.62
CA SER A 52 0.41 13.77 -3.51
C SER A 52 -0.26 15.13 -3.72
N LYS A 53 0.29 16.21 -3.10
CA LYS A 53 -0.22 17.58 -3.29
C LYS A 53 0.05 18.14 -4.68
N ALA A 54 1.08 17.67 -5.36
CA ALA A 54 1.38 18.01 -6.74
C ALA A 54 0.50 17.26 -7.75
N GLU A 55 -0.29 16.27 -7.29
CA GLU A 55 -1.05 15.33 -8.11
C GLU A 55 -0.16 14.54 -9.10
N ASN A 56 1.11 14.32 -8.74
CA ASN A 56 1.98 13.40 -9.46
C ASN A 56 1.75 11.98 -8.92
N ALA A 57 0.80 11.27 -9.54
CA ALA A 57 0.34 9.97 -9.04
C ALA A 57 1.46 8.93 -9.00
N GLU A 58 2.35 8.91 -9.99
CA GLU A 58 3.45 7.94 -10.05
C GLU A 58 4.43 8.11 -8.88
N LYS A 59 4.95 9.31 -8.68
CA LYS A 59 5.88 9.59 -7.59
C LYS A 59 5.22 9.53 -6.23
N ALA A 60 3.96 9.96 -6.11
CA ALA A 60 3.21 9.85 -4.87
C ALA A 60 3.03 8.37 -4.47
N TYR A 61 2.63 7.50 -5.41
CA TYR A 61 2.55 6.06 -5.18
C TYR A 61 3.90 5.48 -4.73
N HIS A 62 4.96 5.81 -5.48
CA HIS A 62 6.31 5.33 -5.18
C HIS A 62 6.75 5.66 -3.75
N TYR A 63 6.61 6.93 -3.33
CA TYR A 63 7.04 7.35 -2.00
C TYR A 63 6.09 6.92 -0.88
N LEU A 64 4.79 6.78 -1.14
CA LEU A 64 3.86 6.16 -0.18
C LEU A 64 4.24 4.71 0.09
N LYS A 65 4.54 3.93 -0.95
CA LYS A 65 5.02 2.56 -0.81
C LYS A 65 6.32 2.50 0.00
N LEU A 66 7.33 3.29 -0.37
CA LEU A 66 8.62 3.33 0.34
C LEU A 66 8.46 3.77 1.81
N SER A 67 7.57 4.71 2.11
CA SER A 67 7.24 5.10 3.49
C SER A 67 6.61 3.95 4.27
N GLY A 68 5.71 3.21 3.66
CA GLY A 68 5.11 2.01 4.25
C GLY A 68 6.13 0.91 4.52
N ASP A 69 7.02 0.65 3.56
CA ASP A 69 8.11 -0.33 3.69
C ASP A 69 9.09 0.06 4.82
N LYS A 70 9.47 1.33 4.89
CA LYS A 70 10.31 1.88 5.98
C LYS A 70 9.62 1.74 7.34
N ALA A 71 8.34 2.12 7.44
CA ALA A 71 7.57 1.97 8.67
C ALA A 71 7.43 0.51 9.08
N THR A 72 7.26 -0.42 8.13
CA THR A 72 7.20 -1.87 8.39
C THR A 72 8.52 -2.37 8.96
N ARG A 73 9.66 -2.01 8.38
CA ARG A 73 11.01 -2.36 8.88
C ARG A 73 11.25 -1.82 10.29
N ASN A 74 10.75 -0.62 10.57
CA ASN A 74 10.89 0.05 11.88
C ASN A 74 9.82 -0.39 12.91
N TYR A 75 9.05 -1.43 12.61
CA TYR A 75 7.98 -1.94 13.48
C TYR A 75 6.84 -0.94 13.77
N ALA A 76 6.74 0.17 13.04
CA ALA A 76 5.68 1.17 13.11
C ALA A 76 4.44 0.71 12.30
N LYS A 77 3.72 -0.31 12.82
CA LYS A 77 2.71 -1.05 12.05
C LYS A 77 1.50 -0.21 11.61
N TRP A 78 1.04 0.69 12.48
CA TRP A 78 -0.09 1.59 12.16
C TRP A 78 0.29 2.61 11.10
N GLU A 79 1.48 3.18 11.20
CA GLU A 79 2.03 4.10 10.21
C GLU A 79 2.22 3.41 8.85
N ALA A 80 2.71 2.17 8.86
CA ALA A 80 2.83 1.38 7.63
C ALA A 80 1.46 1.20 6.96
N LEU A 81 0.43 0.80 7.71
CA LEU A 81 -0.93 0.68 7.18
C LEU A 81 -1.46 2.01 6.65
N ALA A 82 -1.21 3.12 7.33
CA ALA A 82 -1.65 4.44 6.89
C ALA A 82 -1.02 4.84 5.54
N PHE A 83 0.28 4.60 5.34
CA PHE A 83 0.95 4.88 4.07
C PHE A 83 0.45 3.99 2.94
N TYR A 84 0.30 2.70 3.17
CA TYR A 84 -0.26 1.79 2.16
C TYR A 84 -1.72 2.10 1.84
N GLN A 85 -2.53 2.47 2.83
CA GLN A 85 -3.89 2.93 2.60
C GLN A 85 -3.92 4.19 1.74
N GLY A 86 -3.02 5.15 1.98
CA GLY A 86 -2.86 6.33 1.14
C GLY A 86 -2.52 5.99 -0.32
N ALA A 87 -1.72 4.93 -0.55
CA ALA A 87 -1.42 4.44 -1.89
C ALA A 87 -2.66 3.82 -2.56
N ILE A 88 -3.48 3.06 -1.83
CA ILE A 88 -4.76 2.52 -2.33
C ILE A 88 -5.72 3.65 -2.71
N GLU A 89 -5.87 4.67 -1.86
CA GLU A 89 -6.72 5.83 -2.13
C GLU A 89 -6.24 6.65 -3.33
N LEU A 90 -4.93 6.73 -3.54
CA LEU A 90 -4.36 7.34 -4.74
C LEU A 90 -4.73 6.54 -6.00
N LEU A 91 -4.55 5.22 -5.96
CA LEU A 91 -4.86 4.34 -7.09
C LEU A 91 -6.35 4.34 -7.44
N SER A 92 -7.25 4.45 -6.45
CA SER A 92 -8.70 4.50 -6.69
C SER A 92 -9.15 5.69 -7.54
N LYS A 93 -8.32 6.73 -7.66
CA LYS A 93 -8.54 7.93 -8.47
C LYS A 93 -7.88 7.86 -9.85
N GLN A 94 -7.13 6.78 -10.12
CA GLN A 94 -6.46 6.56 -11.39
C GLN A 94 -7.33 5.73 -12.34
N PRO A 95 -7.06 5.76 -13.66
CA PRO A 95 -7.75 4.90 -14.62
C PRO A 95 -7.63 3.43 -14.26
N ASP A 96 -8.67 2.67 -14.57
CA ASP A 96 -8.74 1.21 -14.34
C ASP A 96 -7.92 0.47 -15.41
N THR A 97 -6.60 0.49 -15.24
CA THR A 97 -5.63 -0.19 -16.11
C THR A 97 -5.05 -1.42 -15.42
N GLU A 98 -4.59 -2.38 -16.20
CA GLU A 98 -3.90 -3.57 -15.66
C GLU A 98 -2.69 -3.18 -14.80
N GLU A 99 -1.93 -2.16 -15.20
CA GLU A 99 -0.80 -1.64 -14.42
C GLU A 99 -1.25 -1.15 -13.03
N ASN A 100 -2.33 -0.37 -12.96
CA ASN A 100 -2.85 0.12 -11.69
C ASN A 100 -3.46 -1.00 -10.83
N LYS A 101 -4.05 -2.03 -11.45
CA LYS A 101 -4.48 -3.25 -10.74
C LYS A 101 -3.29 -3.99 -10.15
N ARG A 102 -2.19 -4.17 -10.88
CA ARG A 102 -0.95 -4.78 -10.38
C ARG A 102 -0.36 -4.00 -9.20
N LYS A 103 -0.30 -2.67 -9.28
CA LYS A 103 0.07 -1.80 -8.15
C LYS A 103 -0.87 -1.98 -6.95
N GLY A 104 -2.17 -2.11 -7.20
CA GLY A 104 -3.18 -2.36 -6.18
C GLY A 104 -3.03 -3.71 -5.48
N ILE A 105 -2.66 -4.75 -6.20
CA ILE A 105 -2.32 -6.08 -5.70
C ILE A 105 -1.07 -5.99 -4.83
N GLU A 106 0.01 -5.42 -5.37
CA GLU A 106 1.29 -5.27 -4.66
C GLU A 106 1.14 -4.60 -3.30
N ILE A 107 0.46 -3.46 -3.24
CA ILE A 107 0.25 -2.73 -1.98
C ILE A 107 -0.53 -3.56 -0.95
N ARG A 108 -1.56 -4.29 -1.38
CA ARG A 108 -2.36 -5.12 -0.48
C ARG A 108 -1.57 -6.32 0.06
N LEU A 109 -0.68 -6.89 -0.74
CA LEU A 109 0.24 -7.92 -0.26
C LEU A 109 1.22 -7.35 0.78
N LEU A 110 1.76 -6.16 0.57
CA LEU A 110 2.63 -5.48 1.55
C LEU A 110 1.89 -5.18 2.86
N MET A 111 0.61 -4.86 2.82
CA MET A 111 -0.22 -4.66 4.02
C MET A 111 -0.40 -5.93 4.86
N SER A 112 -0.24 -7.11 4.28
CA SER A 112 -0.47 -8.38 4.98
C SER A 112 0.41 -8.54 6.22
N THR A 113 1.67 -8.12 6.15
CA THR A 113 2.60 -8.20 7.28
C THR A 113 2.17 -7.34 8.46
N PRO A 114 2.00 -6.01 8.34
CA PRO A 114 1.53 -5.21 9.47
C PRO A 114 0.13 -5.61 9.95
N MET A 115 -0.81 -6.00 9.06
CA MET A 115 -2.13 -6.48 9.46
C MET A 115 -2.04 -7.73 10.34
N ARG A 116 -1.20 -8.69 9.99
CA ARG A 116 -1.01 -9.92 10.76
C ARG A 116 -0.46 -9.64 12.15
N TYR A 117 0.54 -8.75 12.28
CA TYR A 117 1.08 -8.36 13.58
C TYR A 117 0.07 -7.62 14.47
N LEU A 118 -0.91 -6.96 13.88
CA LEU A 118 -2.00 -6.26 14.56
C LEU A 118 -3.26 -7.15 14.73
N ALA A 119 -3.13 -8.48 14.53
CA ALA A 119 -4.24 -9.43 14.59
C ALA A 119 -5.42 -9.08 13.67
N TYR A 120 -5.11 -8.54 12.49
CA TYR A 120 -6.06 -8.10 11.48
C TYR A 120 -7.06 -7.07 12.01
N PRO A 121 -6.68 -5.78 12.06
CA PRO A 121 -7.57 -4.70 12.47
C PRO A 121 -8.80 -4.59 11.55
N GLU A 122 -9.76 -3.76 11.95
CA GLU A 122 -10.95 -3.46 11.14
C GLU A 122 -10.56 -3.06 9.71
N GLY A 123 -11.32 -3.52 8.72
CA GLY A 123 -11.02 -3.28 7.31
C GLY A 123 -10.06 -4.29 6.66
N SER A 124 -9.37 -5.14 7.43
CA SER A 124 -8.40 -6.10 6.87
C SER A 124 -9.04 -7.09 5.90
N LEU A 125 -10.27 -7.57 6.19
CA LEU A 125 -10.97 -8.51 5.31
C LEU A 125 -11.18 -7.89 3.92
N GLN A 126 -11.67 -6.65 3.87
CA GLN A 126 -11.93 -5.95 2.61
C GLN A 126 -10.65 -5.76 1.78
N VAL A 127 -9.52 -5.50 2.43
CA VAL A 127 -8.22 -5.40 1.76
C VAL A 127 -7.84 -6.73 1.11
N LEU A 128 -8.03 -7.85 1.82
CA LEU A 128 -7.68 -9.19 1.31
C LEU A 128 -8.62 -9.64 0.19
N GLU A 129 -9.93 -9.47 0.36
CA GLU A 129 -10.94 -9.82 -0.65
C GLU A 129 -10.76 -8.99 -1.93
N GLU A 130 -10.45 -7.72 -1.81
CA GLU A 130 -10.18 -6.87 -2.98
C GLU A 130 -8.88 -7.27 -3.68
N GLY A 131 -7.85 -7.68 -2.93
CA GLY A 131 -6.62 -8.23 -3.51
C GLY A 131 -6.86 -9.53 -4.27
N GLU A 132 -7.65 -10.44 -3.70
CA GLU A 132 -8.12 -11.66 -4.37
C GLU A 132 -8.85 -11.35 -5.66
N ARG A 133 -9.85 -10.44 -5.60
CA ARG A 133 -10.66 -10.04 -6.76
C ARG A 133 -9.79 -9.49 -7.90
N LEU A 134 -8.90 -8.56 -7.59
CA LEU A 134 -7.98 -7.98 -8.58
C LEU A 134 -7.08 -9.03 -9.21
N SER A 135 -6.55 -9.98 -8.40
CA SER A 135 -5.68 -11.05 -8.89
C SER A 135 -6.42 -11.99 -9.85
N ARG A 136 -7.68 -12.34 -9.54
CA ARG A 136 -8.54 -13.12 -10.45
C ARG A 136 -8.81 -12.35 -11.75
N GLU A 137 -9.10 -11.07 -11.66
CA GLU A 137 -9.45 -10.23 -12.82
C GLU A 137 -8.32 -10.11 -13.84
N ILE A 138 -7.06 -10.00 -13.39
CA ILE A 138 -5.90 -9.92 -14.29
C ILE A 138 -5.24 -11.27 -14.58
N GLY A 139 -5.75 -12.38 -14.02
CA GLY A 139 -5.19 -13.70 -14.19
C GLY A 139 -3.83 -13.93 -13.51
N ASP A 140 -3.54 -13.19 -12.41
CA ASP A 140 -2.31 -13.37 -11.63
C ASP A 140 -2.50 -14.49 -10.60
N GLY A 141 -2.29 -15.74 -11.04
CA GLY A 141 -2.46 -16.92 -10.21
C GLY A 141 -1.54 -16.95 -8.98
N ARG A 142 -0.32 -16.39 -9.08
CA ARG A 142 0.60 -16.33 -7.94
C ARG A 142 0.07 -15.43 -6.83
N SER A 143 -0.30 -14.20 -7.16
CA SER A 143 -0.88 -13.27 -6.20
C SER A 143 -2.22 -13.77 -5.68
N LEU A 144 -3.03 -14.43 -6.52
CA LEU A 144 -4.28 -15.07 -6.12
C LEU A 144 -4.04 -16.11 -5.02
N ALA A 145 -3.11 -17.04 -5.22
CA ALA A 145 -2.78 -18.05 -4.22
C ALA A 145 -2.30 -17.42 -2.89
N GLN A 146 -1.52 -16.33 -2.97
CA GLN A 146 -1.10 -15.59 -1.78
C GLN A 146 -2.30 -14.99 -1.03
N PHE A 147 -3.26 -14.37 -1.70
CA PHE A 147 -4.46 -13.84 -1.03
C PHE A 147 -5.35 -14.94 -0.46
N LEU A 148 -5.53 -16.05 -1.18
CA LEU A 148 -6.29 -17.21 -0.67
C LEU A 148 -5.65 -17.77 0.61
N SER A 149 -4.33 -17.85 0.67
CA SER A 149 -3.60 -18.24 1.87
C SER A 149 -3.81 -17.25 3.03
N LEU A 150 -3.73 -15.93 2.75
CA LEU A 150 -3.98 -14.89 3.76
C LEU A 150 -5.42 -14.92 4.27
N LEU A 151 -6.40 -15.15 3.41
CA LEU A 151 -7.82 -15.29 3.77
C LEU A 151 -8.05 -16.55 4.61
N SER A 152 -7.42 -17.67 4.24
CA SER A 152 -7.46 -18.89 5.06
C SER A 152 -6.98 -18.63 6.47
N PHE A 153 -5.83 -17.99 6.62
CA PHE A 153 -5.28 -17.63 7.93
C PHE A 153 -6.17 -16.64 8.68
N TYR A 154 -6.70 -15.62 8.00
CA TYR A 154 -7.63 -14.65 8.58
C TYR A 154 -8.85 -15.35 9.20
N PHE A 155 -9.55 -16.19 8.44
CA PHE A 155 -10.76 -16.88 8.92
C PHE A 155 -10.45 -17.87 10.03
N GLY A 156 -9.31 -18.57 9.94
CA GLY A 156 -8.83 -19.43 11.03
C GLY A 156 -8.63 -18.65 12.33
N LEU A 157 -7.98 -17.48 12.27
CA LEU A 157 -7.75 -16.63 13.44
C LEU A 157 -9.06 -16.03 14.00
N LYS A 158 -10.03 -15.70 13.14
CA LYS A 158 -11.34 -15.15 13.52
C LYS A 158 -12.34 -16.25 13.99
N GLY A 159 -11.94 -17.51 14.01
CA GLY A 159 -12.74 -18.64 14.52
C GLY A 159 -13.68 -19.29 13.48
N ASP A 160 -13.65 -18.86 12.22
CA ASP A 160 -14.39 -19.51 11.12
C ASP A 160 -13.50 -20.54 10.40
N ALA A 161 -13.22 -21.65 11.10
CA ALA A 161 -12.36 -22.71 10.58
C ALA A 161 -12.90 -23.31 9.27
N ARG A 162 -14.22 -23.31 9.07
CA ARG A 162 -14.83 -23.85 7.85
C ARG A 162 -14.46 -23.02 6.62
N LYS A 163 -14.61 -21.69 6.71
CA LYS A 163 -14.17 -20.78 5.65
C LYS A 163 -12.67 -20.82 5.46
N GLY A 164 -11.93 -20.87 6.55
CA GLY A 164 -10.47 -21.00 6.50
C GLY A 164 -10.04 -22.21 5.68
N LEU A 165 -10.66 -23.37 5.89
CA LEU A 165 -10.38 -24.59 5.13
C LEU A 165 -10.75 -24.46 3.65
N GLN A 166 -11.89 -23.85 3.33
CA GLN A 166 -12.29 -23.62 1.92
C GLN A 166 -11.25 -22.79 1.16
N TYR A 167 -10.77 -21.68 1.76
CA TYR A 167 -9.71 -20.87 1.16
C TYR A 167 -8.38 -21.61 1.05
N ALA A 168 -8.04 -22.48 2.02
CA ALA A 168 -6.84 -23.30 1.94
C ALA A 168 -6.90 -24.28 0.77
N GLU A 169 -8.04 -24.94 0.55
CA GLU A 169 -8.23 -25.86 -0.57
C GLU A 169 -8.13 -25.14 -1.93
N GLU A 170 -8.71 -23.93 -2.04
CA GLU A 170 -8.58 -23.12 -3.25
C GLU A 170 -7.13 -22.67 -3.48
N CYS A 171 -6.44 -22.22 -2.42
CA CYS A 171 -5.03 -21.85 -2.48
C CYS A 171 -4.17 -22.99 -3.02
N PHE A 172 -4.41 -24.21 -2.53
CA PHE A 172 -3.66 -25.39 -2.97
C PHE A 172 -3.87 -25.67 -4.46
N LYS A 173 -5.10 -25.59 -4.97
CA LYS A 173 -5.42 -25.77 -6.40
C LYS A 173 -4.71 -24.73 -7.28
N GLU A 174 -4.72 -23.45 -6.85
CA GLU A 174 -4.01 -22.40 -7.61
C GLU A 174 -2.48 -22.57 -7.58
N ALA A 175 -1.94 -22.97 -6.43
CA ALA A 175 -0.50 -23.25 -6.29
C ALA A 175 -0.06 -24.43 -7.20
N GLU A 176 -0.86 -25.49 -7.29
CA GLU A 176 -0.62 -26.60 -8.21
C GLU A 176 -0.68 -26.14 -9.68
N ALA A 177 -1.67 -25.31 -10.04
CA ALA A 177 -1.84 -24.80 -11.39
C ALA A 177 -0.69 -23.89 -11.84
N THR A 178 -0.12 -23.12 -10.93
CA THR A 178 1.02 -22.24 -11.18
C THR A 178 2.38 -22.93 -11.07
N GLN A 179 2.42 -24.19 -10.60
CA GLN A 179 3.65 -24.95 -10.29
C GLN A 179 4.58 -24.21 -9.31
N ASP A 180 4.05 -23.34 -8.47
CA ASP A 180 4.80 -22.56 -7.49
C ASP A 180 4.92 -23.34 -6.17
N ILE A 181 6.03 -24.06 -6.01
CA ILE A 181 6.31 -24.92 -4.85
C ILE A 181 6.36 -24.11 -3.55
N ASP A 182 6.79 -22.85 -3.60
CA ASP A 182 6.89 -21.99 -2.42
C ASP A 182 5.51 -21.67 -1.82
N LEU A 183 4.45 -21.67 -2.66
CA LEU A 183 3.07 -21.47 -2.22
C LEU A 183 2.43 -22.75 -1.68
N MET A 184 3.00 -23.91 -1.97
CA MET A 184 2.53 -25.21 -1.46
C MET A 184 3.08 -25.51 -0.05
N ALA A 185 4.16 -24.85 0.36
CA ALA A 185 4.69 -25.00 1.71
C ALA A 185 3.70 -24.41 2.74
N PRO A 186 3.38 -25.14 3.82
CA PRO A 186 2.50 -24.61 4.85
C PRO A 186 3.15 -23.33 5.41
N ILE A 187 2.42 -22.20 5.36
CA ILE A 187 2.82 -20.94 5.98
C ILE A 187 2.81 -21.12 7.50
N GLY A 188 3.86 -21.68 8.04
CA GLY A 188 3.93 -22.05 9.45
C GLY A 188 5.34 -22.23 10.00
N VAL A 189 6.38 -22.00 9.24
CA VAL A 189 7.76 -22.12 9.75
C VAL A 189 8.59 -20.94 9.28
N GLN A 190 8.49 -19.84 10.00
CA GLN A 190 9.56 -18.85 10.17
C GLN A 190 9.45 -18.25 11.57
#